data_537f29a3d6d0f2f0dc88a821beff2c28
#
_entry.id   537f29a3d6d0f2f0dc88a821beff2c28
#
_cell.length_a   1.000
_cell.length_b   1.000
_cell.length_c   1.000
_cell.angle_alpha   90.00
_cell.angle_beta   90.00
_cell.angle_gamma   90.00
#
_symmetry.space_group_name_H-M   'P 1'
#
loop_
_entity.id
_entity.type
_entity.pdbx_description
1 polymer ?
#
loop_
_entity_poly.entity_id
_entity_poly.type
_entity_poly.pdbx_seq_one_letter_code
_entity_poly.pdbx_strand_id
1 'polypeptide(L)'
;MAHPIERLRWAARNEGDGPRLAGLQAARALGGFVGDPAGLVTACRRLVQRQPAMGPVWWVTARMLVTPDHAHVEADIIEDLLIEDPTGEEVAYFLDGLIPGESTMLLVGPPWYSGEALTRRGDITVLAVDTPVGYGLARALERADVESIAVRDSGIGAAAAAADVTLIDATAVGPDGVIAASGARAAAAVARAAGRHVVVAAGEATVLPARMWEALCAAVDYEDDAWDADYELVPLNLIETMVGPTGALDPARAVTRADCPIAAELLRPLR
;
A
#
# COMPACT_ATOMS: atom_id res chain seq x y z
N MET A 1 -24.69 -17.41 -2.56
CA MET A 1 -23.74 -16.47 -1.92
C MET A 1 -22.88 -17.26 -0.93
N ALA A 2 -21.55 -17.10 -0.92
CA ALA A 2 -20.67 -17.78 0.03
C ALA A 2 -20.94 -17.27 1.47
N HIS A 3 -20.82 -18.16 2.46
CA HIS A 3 -21.02 -17.83 3.87
C HIS A 3 -20.01 -16.77 4.34
N PRO A 4 -20.36 -15.82 5.23
CA PRO A 4 -19.44 -14.76 5.70
C PRO A 4 -18.08 -15.28 6.18
N ILE A 5 -18.06 -16.41 6.88
CA ILE A 5 -16.84 -17.08 7.36
C ILE A 5 -15.95 -17.56 6.20
N GLU A 6 -16.51 -17.99 5.09
CA GLU A 6 -15.75 -18.43 3.92
C GLU A 6 -15.12 -17.24 3.20
N ARG A 7 -15.86 -16.13 3.07
CA ARG A 7 -15.33 -14.86 2.56
C ARG A 7 -14.20 -14.33 3.45
N LEU A 8 -14.37 -14.40 4.77
CA LEU A 8 -13.35 -14.01 5.73
C LEU A 8 -12.07 -14.86 5.58
N ARG A 9 -12.22 -16.19 5.42
CA ARG A 9 -11.08 -17.09 5.21
C ARG A 9 -10.35 -16.80 3.90
N TRP A 10 -11.09 -16.44 2.87
CA TRP A 10 -10.52 -16.09 1.58
C TRP A 10 -9.79 -14.75 1.66
N ALA A 11 -10.42 -13.70 2.18
CA ALA A 11 -9.80 -12.40 2.41
C ALA A 11 -8.53 -12.48 3.27
N ALA A 12 -8.51 -13.37 4.28
CA ALA A 12 -7.36 -13.56 5.16
C ALA A 12 -6.20 -14.34 4.54
N ARG A 13 -6.38 -15.02 3.41
CA ARG A 13 -5.36 -15.86 2.75
C ARG A 13 -4.80 -15.26 1.47
N ASN A 14 -5.43 -14.21 0.97
CA ASN A 14 -5.08 -13.63 -0.32
C ASN A 14 -3.90 -12.67 -0.14
N GLU A 15 -2.70 -13.24 -0.07
CA GLU A 15 -1.43 -12.52 -0.02
C GLU A 15 -1.08 -12.12 -1.46
N GLY A 16 -0.86 -10.82 -1.73
CA GLY A 16 -0.40 -10.33 -3.04
C GLY A 16 -1.42 -9.55 -3.87
N ASP A 17 -2.69 -9.49 -3.48
CA ASP A 17 -3.72 -8.75 -4.22
C ASP A 17 -3.60 -7.21 -4.10
N GLY A 18 -2.66 -6.73 -3.30
CA GLY A 18 -2.44 -5.31 -3.05
C GLY A 18 -3.42 -4.68 -2.06
N PRO A 19 -3.09 -3.47 -1.57
CA PRO A 19 -3.80 -2.87 -0.44
C PRO A 19 -5.27 -2.55 -0.75
N ARG A 20 -5.57 -1.99 -1.93
CA ARG A 20 -6.94 -1.66 -2.34
C ARG A 20 -7.84 -2.91 -2.37
N LEU A 21 -7.38 -3.98 -3.01
CA LEU A 21 -8.18 -5.21 -3.13
C LEU A 21 -8.32 -5.92 -1.78
N ALA A 22 -7.28 -5.88 -0.94
CA ALA A 22 -7.34 -6.40 0.44
C ALA A 22 -8.43 -5.66 1.26
N GLY A 23 -8.50 -4.34 1.14
CA GLY A 23 -9.57 -3.53 1.75
C GLY A 23 -10.96 -3.88 1.24
N LEU A 24 -11.14 -4.00 -0.08
CA LEU A 24 -12.40 -4.42 -0.70
C LEU A 24 -12.88 -5.79 -0.19
N GLN A 25 -11.97 -6.75 -0.12
CA GLN A 25 -12.28 -8.09 0.37
C GLN A 25 -12.65 -8.07 1.87
N ALA A 26 -11.96 -7.24 2.66
CA ALA A 26 -12.27 -7.05 4.07
C ALA A 26 -13.69 -6.46 4.24
N ALA A 27 -14.04 -5.41 3.50
CA ALA A 27 -15.37 -4.79 3.55
C ALA A 27 -16.46 -5.81 3.23
N ARG A 28 -16.34 -6.54 2.12
CA ARG A 28 -17.29 -7.59 1.70
C ARG A 28 -17.43 -8.72 2.70
N ALA A 29 -16.35 -9.11 3.36
CA ALA A 29 -16.38 -10.16 4.36
C ALA A 29 -17.07 -9.70 5.64
N LEU A 30 -16.80 -8.47 6.10
CA LEU A 30 -17.30 -7.91 7.34
C LEU A 30 -18.75 -7.44 7.26
N GLY A 31 -19.19 -6.95 6.10
CA GLY A 31 -20.58 -6.54 5.86
C GLY A 31 -21.61 -7.66 6.10
N GLY A 32 -21.18 -8.92 6.16
CA GLY A 32 -22.03 -10.06 6.48
C GLY A 32 -22.27 -10.32 7.99
N PHE A 33 -21.60 -9.59 8.90
CA PHE A 33 -21.73 -9.77 10.37
C PHE A 33 -22.86 -8.90 10.96
N VAL A 34 -24.02 -8.91 10.33
CA VAL A 34 -25.18 -8.16 10.79
C VAL A 34 -25.75 -8.79 12.07
N GLY A 35 -25.89 -7.98 13.14
CA GLY A 35 -26.46 -8.43 14.40
C GLY A 35 -25.54 -9.32 15.26
N ASP A 36 -24.26 -9.45 14.89
CA ASP A 36 -23.25 -10.17 15.68
C ASP A 36 -22.03 -9.29 15.96
N PRO A 37 -22.10 -8.33 16.90
CA PRO A 37 -20.97 -7.46 17.23
C PRO A 37 -19.74 -8.21 17.76
N ALA A 38 -19.94 -9.30 18.51
CA ALA A 38 -18.84 -10.10 19.04
C ALA A 38 -18.09 -10.87 17.94
N GLY A 39 -18.84 -11.42 16.99
CA GLY A 39 -18.30 -12.03 15.78
C GLY A 39 -17.57 -11.03 14.91
N LEU A 40 -18.11 -9.82 14.75
CA LEU A 40 -17.47 -8.72 14.01
C LEU A 40 -16.09 -8.35 14.61
N VAL A 41 -16.02 -8.13 15.93
CA VAL A 41 -14.73 -7.85 16.61
C VAL A 41 -13.72 -8.96 16.35
N THR A 42 -14.14 -10.21 16.49
CA THR A 42 -13.28 -11.38 16.26
C THR A 42 -12.80 -11.45 14.81
N ALA A 43 -13.69 -11.18 13.85
CA ALA A 43 -13.37 -11.17 12.42
C ALA A 43 -12.38 -10.05 12.07
N CYS A 44 -12.60 -8.82 12.56
CA CYS A 44 -11.71 -7.68 12.38
C CYS A 44 -10.30 -7.98 12.89
N ARG A 45 -10.17 -8.47 14.11
CA ARG A 45 -8.87 -8.84 14.70
C ARG A 45 -8.13 -9.92 13.88
N ARG A 46 -8.85 -10.92 13.36
CA ARG A 46 -8.26 -11.95 12.50
C ARG A 46 -7.76 -11.40 11.17
N LEU A 47 -8.46 -10.45 10.57
CA LEU A 47 -8.04 -9.82 9.31
C LEU A 47 -6.73 -9.05 9.50
N VAL A 48 -6.66 -8.16 10.50
CA VAL A 48 -5.42 -7.39 10.74
C VAL A 48 -4.24 -8.26 11.18
N GLN A 49 -4.49 -9.41 11.85
CA GLN A 49 -3.45 -10.40 12.16
C GLN A 49 -2.89 -11.10 10.92
N ARG A 50 -3.74 -11.35 9.91
CA ARG A 50 -3.35 -12.05 8.69
C ARG A 50 -2.77 -11.15 7.61
N GLN A 51 -3.15 -9.90 7.63
CA GLN A 51 -2.70 -8.87 6.68
C GLN A 51 -2.22 -7.62 7.44
N PRO A 52 -1.21 -7.76 8.31
CA PRO A 52 -0.79 -6.69 9.20
C PRO A 52 -0.24 -5.48 8.47
N ALA A 53 0.42 -5.66 7.31
CA ALA A 53 1.03 -4.59 6.53
C ALA A 53 0.03 -3.79 5.66
N MET A 54 -1.25 -4.19 5.59
CA MET A 54 -2.25 -3.59 4.69
C MET A 54 -3.06 -2.49 5.40
N GLY A 55 -2.71 -1.22 5.21
CA GLY A 55 -3.41 -0.06 5.77
C GLY A 55 -4.92 -0.07 5.53
N PRO A 56 -5.42 -0.32 4.29
CA PRO A 56 -6.86 -0.39 4.03
C PRO A 56 -7.59 -1.46 4.84
N VAL A 57 -6.95 -2.57 5.20
CA VAL A 57 -7.55 -3.57 6.09
C VAL A 57 -7.75 -3.01 7.50
N TRP A 58 -6.77 -2.26 8.02
CA TRP A 58 -6.87 -1.58 9.31
C TRP A 58 -7.95 -0.49 9.28
N TRP A 59 -7.98 0.29 8.23
CA TRP A 59 -8.96 1.35 8.03
C TRP A 59 -10.39 0.79 7.96
N VAL A 60 -10.63 -0.24 7.13
CA VAL A 60 -11.92 -0.91 6.99
C VAL A 60 -12.37 -1.51 8.32
N THR A 61 -11.50 -2.26 8.99
CA THR A 61 -11.84 -2.90 10.27
C THR A 61 -12.16 -1.86 11.35
N ALA A 62 -11.46 -0.74 11.39
CA ALA A 62 -11.73 0.34 12.31
C ALA A 62 -13.11 0.98 12.06
N ARG A 63 -13.46 1.27 10.81
CA ARG A 63 -14.77 1.81 10.42
C ARG A 63 -15.90 0.86 10.78
N MET A 64 -15.75 -0.42 10.49
CA MET A 64 -16.74 -1.44 10.86
C MET A 64 -16.98 -1.53 12.37
N LEU A 65 -15.91 -1.39 13.17
CA LEU A 65 -16.02 -1.47 14.63
C LEU A 65 -16.66 -0.25 15.28
N VAL A 66 -16.56 0.93 14.67
CA VAL A 66 -17.22 2.13 15.17
C VAL A 66 -18.67 2.28 14.67
N THR A 67 -19.08 1.49 13.67
CA THR A 67 -20.44 1.48 13.11
C THR A 67 -21.08 0.07 13.08
N PRO A 68 -21.03 -0.71 14.18
CA PRO A 68 -21.35 -2.14 14.14
C PRO A 68 -22.81 -2.42 13.77
N ASP A 69 -23.75 -1.54 14.14
CA ASP A 69 -25.18 -1.71 13.83
C ASP A 69 -25.53 -1.48 12.35
N HIS A 70 -24.63 -0.83 11.61
CA HIS A 70 -24.79 -0.48 10.19
C HIS A 70 -23.68 -1.07 9.32
N ALA A 71 -23.01 -2.13 9.76
CA ALA A 71 -21.85 -2.72 9.10
C ALA A 71 -22.09 -3.05 7.61
N HIS A 72 -23.29 -3.44 7.21
CA HIS A 72 -23.63 -3.71 5.81
C HIS A 72 -23.67 -2.43 4.95
N VAL A 73 -24.26 -1.35 5.47
CA VAL A 73 -24.28 -0.04 4.76
C VAL A 73 -22.88 0.54 4.68
N GLU A 74 -22.12 0.42 5.76
CA GLU A 74 -20.73 0.87 5.81
C GLU A 74 -19.87 0.09 4.81
N ALA A 75 -20.10 -1.22 4.65
CA ALA A 75 -19.41 -2.03 3.65
C ALA A 75 -19.64 -1.53 2.23
N ASP A 76 -20.90 -1.22 1.87
CA ASP A 76 -21.24 -0.71 0.55
C ASP A 76 -20.56 0.64 0.28
N ILE A 77 -20.57 1.56 1.25
CA ILE A 77 -19.88 2.87 1.15
C ILE A 77 -18.37 2.69 0.95
N ILE A 78 -17.76 1.77 1.70
CA ILE A 78 -16.33 1.48 1.60
C ILE A 78 -16.00 0.84 0.25
N GLU A 79 -16.86 -0.07 -0.24
CA GLU A 79 -16.65 -0.68 -1.56
C GLU A 79 -16.64 0.38 -2.66
N ASP A 80 -17.60 1.28 -2.67
CA ASP A 80 -17.68 2.35 -3.66
C ASP A 80 -16.42 3.24 -3.60
N LEU A 81 -16.01 3.66 -2.39
CA LEU A 81 -14.81 4.49 -2.20
C LEU A 81 -13.54 3.83 -2.72
N LEU A 82 -13.33 2.54 -2.42
CA LEU A 82 -12.14 1.82 -2.84
C LEU A 82 -12.15 1.45 -4.34
N ILE A 83 -13.33 1.26 -4.94
CA ILE A 83 -13.46 1.01 -6.37
C ILE A 83 -13.16 2.28 -7.17
N GLU A 84 -13.63 3.43 -6.69
CA GLU A 84 -13.49 4.73 -7.35
C GLU A 84 -12.17 5.45 -7.02
N ASP A 85 -11.23 4.78 -6.33
CA ASP A 85 -9.93 5.35 -5.93
C ASP A 85 -9.16 5.93 -7.15
N PRO A 86 -9.01 7.26 -7.27
CA PRO A 86 -8.40 7.91 -8.42
C PRO A 86 -6.87 7.95 -8.36
N THR A 87 -6.26 7.32 -7.35
CA THR A 87 -4.81 7.43 -7.12
C THR A 87 -3.97 7.08 -8.34
N GLY A 88 -4.38 6.07 -9.13
CA GLY A 88 -3.66 5.70 -10.36
C GLY A 88 -3.63 6.84 -11.39
N GLU A 89 -4.74 7.54 -11.56
CA GLU A 89 -4.83 8.71 -12.47
C GLU A 89 -4.00 9.88 -11.95
N GLU A 90 -4.04 10.14 -10.64
CA GLU A 90 -3.27 11.20 -10.00
C GLU A 90 -1.75 10.95 -10.10
N VAL A 91 -1.31 9.68 -9.95
CA VAL A 91 0.09 9.29 -10.16
C VAL A 91 0.49 9.54 -11.62
N ALA A 92 -0.34 9.15 -12.59
CA ALA A 92 -0.06 9.38 -14.00
C ALA A 92 0.09 10.88 -14.29
N TYR A 93 -0.86 11.69 -13.84
CA TYR A 93 -0.84 13.15 -14.02
C TYR A 93 0.41 13.79 -13.38
N PHE A 94 0.78 13.35 -12.16
CA PHE A 94 1.96 13.87 -11.48
C PHE A 94 3.25 13.50 -12.21
N LEU A 95 3.39 12.25 -12.65
CA LEU A 95 4.57 11.79 -13.37
C LEU A 95 4.72 12.48 -14.74
N ASP A 96 3.63 12.75 -15.44
CA ASP A 96 3.67 13.51 -16.70
C ASP A 96 4.25 14.92 -16.53
N GLY A 97 4.03 15.55 -15.37
CA GLY A 97 4.61 16.84 -15.03
C GLY A 97 6.03 16.79 -14.47
N LEU A 98 6.42 15.67 -13.86
CA LEU A 98 7.70 15.52 -13.15
C LEU A 98 8.85 15.09 -14.07
N ILE A 99 8.59 14.12 -14.96
CA ILE A 99 9.63 13.46 -15.75
C ILE A 99 9.45 13.70 -17.25
N PRO A 100 10.51 14.18 -17.94
CA PRO A 100 10.50 14.28 -19.41
C PRO A 100 10.43 12.89 -20.05
N GLY A 101 10.18 12.84 -21.36
CA GLY A 101 10.31 11.63 -22.15
C GLY A 101 11.73 11.02 -22.08
N GLU A 102 11.82 9.74 -22.39
CA GLU A 102 13.09 8.96 -22.36
C GLU A 102 13.73 8.85 -20.97
N SER A 103 12.95 9.04 -19.90
CA SER A 103 13.42 8.92 -18.52
C SER A 103 13.46 7.47 -18.05
N THR A 104 14.32 7.21 -17.07
CA THR A 104 14.42 5.91 -16.40
C THR A 104 13.78 5.98 -15.03
N MET A 105 12.89 5.03 -14.74
CA MET A 105 12.19 4.92 -13.46
C MET A 105 12.58 3.63 -12.76
N LEU A 106 12.93 3.70 -11.48
CA LEU A 106 13.07 2.51 -10.63
C LEU A 106 11.74 2.22 -9.95
N LEU A 107 11.25 1.00 -10.12
CA LEU A 107 10.07 0.48 -9.42
C LEU A 107 10.48 -0.64 -8.47
N VAL A 108 10.10 -0.49 -7.19
CA VAL A 108 10.37 -1.49 -6.15
C VAL A 108 9.04 -2.07 -5.66
N GLY A 109 8.82 -3.35 -5.92
CA GLY A 109 7.58 -4.05 -5.60
C GLY A 109 6.48 -3.88 -6.64
N PRO A 110 5.28 -4.45 -6.38
CA PRO A 110 4.17 -4.42 -7.32
C PRO A 110 3.59 -3.02 -7.50
N PRO A 111 3.23 -2.63 -8.73
CA PRO A 111 2.64 -1.33 -9.04
C PRO A 111 1.12 -1.32 -8.79
N TRP A 112 0.70 -1.41 -7.54
CA TRP A 112 -0.72 -1.50 -7.17
C TRP A 112 -1.53 -0.25 -7.51
N TYR A 113 -0.91 0.94 -7.36
CA TYR A 113 -1.49 2.24 -7.69
C TYR A 113 -0.82 2.85 -8.92
N SER A 114 0.48 2.61 -9.08
CA SER A 114 1.27 3.21 -10.15
C SER A 114 1.16 2.47 -11.50
N GLY A 115 0.58 1.29 -11.54
CA GLY A 115 0.53 0.44 -12.75
C GLY A 115 -0.13 1.12 -13.95
N GLU A 116 -1.20 1.86 -13.75
CA GLU A 116 -1.87 2.60 -14.80
C GLU A 116 -0.99 3.73 -15.36
N ALA A 117 -0.27 4.44 -14.49
CA ALA A 117 0.65 5.48 -14.88
C ALA A 117 1.79 4.93 -15.75
N LEU A 118 2.33 3.77 -15.37
CA LEU A 118 3.39 3.12 -16.14
C LEU A 118 2.92 2.68 -17.54
N THR A 119 1.71 2.12 -17.65
CA THR A 119 1.16 1.66 -18.94
C THR A 119 0.79 2.81 -19.90
N ARG A 120 0.58 4.01 -19.41
CA ARG A 120 0.33 5.21 -20.23
C ARG A 120 1.61 5.80 -20.82
N ARG A 121 2.77 5.49 -20.26
CA ARG A 121 4.08 6.07 -20.61
C ARG A 121 4.92 5.09 -21.44
N GLY A 122 4.66 5.02 -22.75
CA GLY A 122 5.48 4.25 -23.68
C GLY A 122 6.87 4.83 -23.99
N ASP A 123 7.22 5.96 -23.37
CA ASP A 123 8.45 6.71 -23.57
C ASP A 123 9.43 6.62 -22.39
N ILE A 124 9.17 5.74 -21.43
CA ILE A 124 10.02 5.52 -20.26
C ILE A 124 10.56 4.10 -20.20
N THR A 125 11.72 3.92 -19.58
CA THR A 125 12.29 2.60 -19.26
C THR A 125 12.11 2.33 -17.76
N VAL A 126 11.48 1.21 -17.41
CA VAL A 126 11.26 0.81 -16.00
C VAL A 126 12.32 -0.19 -15.57
N LEU A 127 13.14 0.19 -14.60
CA LEU A 127 14.01 -0.72 -13.86
C LEU A 127 13.15 -1.42 -12.79
N ALA A 128 12.74 -2.66 -13.04
CA ALA A 128 11.83 -3.40 -12.18
C ALA A 128 12.60 -4.31 -11.22
N VAL A 129 12.46 -4.09 -9.92
CA VAL A 129 13.04 -4.95 -8.89
C VAL A 129 12.03 -6.04 -8.54
N ASP A 130 12.41 -7.30 -8.78
CA ASP A 130 11.65 -8.44 -8.29
C ASP A 130 11.79 -8.53 -6.76
N THR A 131 10.68 -8.43 -6.05
CA THR A 131 10.59 -8.62 -4.60
C THR A 131 9.77 -9.87 -4.31
N PRO A 132 9.78 -10.43 -3.08
CA PRO A 132 8.93 -11.57 -2.75
C PRO A 132 7.45 -11.35 -3.09
N VAL A 133 6.95 -10.13 -2.88
CA VAL A 133 5.55 -9.75 -3.20
C VAL A 133 5.36 -9.32 -4.66
N GLY A 134 6.42 -9.09 -5.43
CA GLY A 134 6.41 -8.61 -6.83
C GLY A 134 7.15 -9.52 -7.81
N TYR A 135 7.22 -10.82 -7.53
CA TYR A 135 7.94 -11.76 -8.39
C TYR A 135 7.42 -11.77 -9.83
N GLY A 136 8.34 -11.67 -10.79
CA GLY A 136 8.01 -11.63 -12.21
C GLY A 136 7.52 -10.28 -12.72
N LEU A 137 7.75 -9.19 -11.97
CA LEU A 137 7.29 -7.84 -12.28
C LEU A 137 7.72 -7.36 -13.67
N ALA A 138 9.01 -7.49 -14.02
CA ALA A 138 9.51 -7.08 -15.34
C ALA A 138 8.73 -7.76 -16.47
N ARG A 139 8.47 -9.07 -16.37
CA ARG A 139 7.67 -9.80 -17.36
C ARG A 139 6.21 -9.36 -17.40
N ALA A 140 5.66 -8.91 -16.26
CA ALA A 140 4.31 -8.38 -16.23
C ALA A 140 4.22 -7.03 -16.96
N LEU A 141 5.21 -6.17 -16.77
CA LEU A 141 5.35 -4.89 -17.48
C LEU A 141 5.55 -5.08 -18.98
N GLU A 142 6.44 -5.98 -19.39
CA GLU A 142 6.63 -6.33 -20.82
C GLU A 142 5.34 -6.80 -21.49
N ARG A 143 4.53 -7.62 -20.80
CA ARG A 143 3.21 -8.04 -21.33
C ARG A 143 2.20 -6.89 -21.44
N ALA A 144 2.40 -5.82 -20.68
CA ALA A 144 1.62 -4.59 -20.75
C ALA A 144 2.24 -3.56 -21.72
N ASP A 145 3.22 -3.99 -22.56
CA ASP A 145 3.93 -3.14 -23.52
C ASP A 145 4.71 -1.98 -22.88
N VAL A 146 5.20 -2.19 -21.67
CA VAL A 146 6.08 -1.24 -20.97
C VAL A 146 7.53 -1.74 -21.08
N GLU A 147 8.44 -0.90 -21.61
CA GLU A 147 9.85 -1.22 -21.65
C GLU A 147 10.39 -1.42 -20.23
N SER A 148 10.86 -2.61 -19.93
CA SER A 148 11.29 -2.96 -18.58
C SER A 148 12.56 -3.79 -18.54
N ILE A 149 13.40 -3.52 -17.56
CA ILE A 149 14.65 -4.22 -17.29
C ILE A 149 14.58 -4.80 -15.88
N ALA A 150 14.71 -6.12 -15.77
CA ALA A 150 14.76 -6.79 -14.47
C ALA A 150 16.04 -6.42 -13.71
N VAL A 151 15.90 -5.94 -12.49
CA VAL A 151 16.98 -5.59 -11.57
C VAL A 151 17.04 -6.63 -10.46
N ARG A 152 18.24 -7.19 -10.22
CA ARG A 152 18.46 -8.09 -9.08
C ARG A 152 18.46 -7.30 -7.77
N ASP A 153 18.04 -7.90 -6.67
CA ASP A 153 18.04 -7.30 -5.32
C ASP A 153 19.40 -6.66 -4.98
N SER A 154 20.50 -7.31 -5.32
CA SER A 154 21.86 -6.76 -5.13
C SER A 154 22.18 -5.53 -6.00
N GLY A 155 21.37 -5.26 -7.02
CA GLY A 155 21.51 -4.13 -7.94
C GLY A 155 20.66 -2.91 -7.55
N ILE A 156 19.80 -3.01 -6.54
CA ILE A 156 18.85 -1.94 -6.13
C ILE A 156 19.55 -0.59 -5.97
N GLY A 157 20.69 -0.55 -5.24
CA GLY A 157 21.42 0.69 -5.01
C GLY A 157 21.94 1.33 -6.29
N ALA A 158 22.51 0.54 -7.22
CA ALA A 158 22.99 1.05 -8.49
C ALA A 158 21.85 1.56 -9.37
N ALA A 159 20.73 0.84 -9.42
CA ALA A 159 19.55 1.24 -10.15
C ALA A 159 18.93 2.53 -9.59
N ALA A 160 18.82 2.65 -8.26
CA ALA A 160 18.31 3.85 -7.59
C ALA A 160 19.17 5.10 -7.82
N ALA A 161 20.50 4.93 -7.91
CA ALA A 161 21.42 6.03 -8.24
C ALA A 161 21.32 6.46 -9.71
N ALA A 162 21.00 5.52 -10.61
CA ALA A 162 20.93 5.77 -12.05
C ALA A 162 19.56 6.29 -12.50
N ALA A 163 18.48 5.83 -11.89
CA ALA A 163 17.12 6.23 -12.25
C ALA A 163 16.86 7.72 -11.97
N ASP A 164 16.02 8.33 -12.78
CA ASP A 164 15.58 9.72 -12.58
C ASP A 164 14.56 9.81 -11.45
N VAL A 165 13.71 8.79 -11.32
CA VAL A 165 12.68 8.68 -10.27
C VAL A 165 12.71 7.28 -9.68
N THR A 166 12.62 7.18 -8.36
CA THR A 166 12.26 5.95 -7.64
C THR A 166 10.80 6.02 -7.25
N LEU A 167 9.99 5.08 -7.75
CA LEU A 167 8.56 4.98 -7.49
C LEU A 167 8.29 3.80 -6.55
N ILE A 168 7.52 4.05 -5.50
CA ILE A 168 7.21 3.12 -4.44
C ILE A 168 5.70 3.16 -4.20
N ASP A 169 5.04 2.01 -4.25
CA ASP A 169 3.63 1.91 -3.85
C ASP A 169 3.54 1.52 -2.37
N ALA A 170 2.90 2.37 -1.56
CA ALA A 170 2.74 2.15 -0.13
C ALA A 170 1.52 1.26 0.16
N THR A 171 1.68 0.33 1.10
CA THR A 171 0.56 -0.45 1.62
C THR A 171 -0.10 0.19 2.83
N ALA A 172 0.63 1.01 3.57
CA ALA A 172 0.14 1.81 4.68
C ALA A 172 1.01 3.07 4.86
N VAL A 173 0.42 4.12 5.41
CA VAL A 173 1.07 5.41 5.65
C VAL A 173 0.80 5.86 7.08
N GLY A 174 1.82 6.34 7.77
CA GLY A 174 1.72 6.85 9.13
C GLY A 174 2.67 8.00 9.42
N PRO A 175 2.67 8.52 10.66
CA PRO A 175 3.44 9.69 11.04
C PRO A 175 4.95 9.56 10.84
N ASP A 176 5.48 8.34 10.92
CA ASP A 176 6.92 8.07 10.90
C ASP A 176 7.43 7.61 9.52
N GLY A 177 6.52 7.14 8.64
CA GLY A 177 6.91 6.59 7.37
C GLY A 177 5.77 5.90 6.62
N VAL A 178 6.16 5.10 5.65
CA VAL A 178 5.25 4.24 4.88
C VAL A 178 5.71 2.80 4.96
N ILE A 179 4.75 1.87 4.90
CA ILE A 179 5.05 0.45 4.70
C ILE A 179 5.06 0.19 3.19
N ALA A 180 6.12 -0.43 2.73
CA ALA A 180 6.31 -0.78 1.32
C ALA A 180 7.04 -2.11 1.18
N ALA A 181 7.15 -2.62 -0.04
CA ALA A 181 7.90 -3.83 -0.33
C ALA A 181 9.37 -3.71 0.10
N SER A 182 9.95 -4.80 0.60
CA SER A 182 11.37 -4.84 0.99
C SER A 182 12.29 -4.44 -0.15
N GLY A 183 13.34 -3.67 0.17
CA GLY A 183 14.24 -3.01 -0.79
C GLY A 183 13.87 -1.55 -1.07
N ALA A 184 12.64 -1.12 -0.78
CA ALA A 184 12.18 0.25 -1.01
C ALA A 184 12.94 1.28 -0.17
N ARG A 185 13.25 0.96 1.10
CA ARG A 185 14.05 1.84 1.98
C ARG A 185 15.46 2.04 1.46
N ALA A 186 16.09 0.96 1.00
CA ALA A 186 17.44 1.02 0.44
C ALA A 186 17.43 1.83 -0.87
N ALA A 187 16.45 1.59 -1.75
CA ALA A 187 16.27 2.35 -2.98
C ALA A 187 16.07 3.84 -2.69
N ALA A 188 15.14 4.19 -1.79
CA ALA A 188 14.87 5.57 -1.42
C ALA A 188 16.10 6.27 -0.83
N ALA A 189 16.84 5.61 0.06
CA ALA A 189 18.04 6.19 0.67
C ALA A 189 19.13 6.47 -0.36
N VAL A 190 19.38 5.56 -1.31
CA VAL A 190 20.38 5.76 -2.36
C VAL A 190 19.91 6.81 -3.37
N ALA A 191 18.65 6.78 -3.80
CA ALA A 191 18.08 7.79 -4.69
C ALA A 191 18.25 9.20 -4.11
N ARG A 192 17.88 9.40 -2.84
CA ARG A 192 18.03 10.68 -2.13
C ARG A 192 19.51 11.11 -2.05
N ALA A 193 20.42 10.20 -1.73
CA ALA A 193 21.87 10.48 -1.70
C ALA A 193 22.43 10.86 -3.08
N ALA A 194 21.86 10.33 -4.15
CA ALA A 194 22.19 10.63 -5.54
C ALA A 194 21.48 11.89 -6.09
N GLY A 195 20.64 12.57 -5.29
CA GLY A 195 19.87 13.73 -5.72
C GLY A 195 18.75 13.38 -6.69
N ARG A 196 18.23 12.15 -6.62
CA ARG A 196 17.12 11.66 -7.44
C ARG A 196 15.78 11.78 -6.71
N HIS A 197 14.70 11.86 -7.48
CA HIS A 197 13.35 11.96 -6.92
C HIS A 197 12.90 10.63 -6.31
N VAL A 198 12.23 10.72 -5.16
CA VAL A 198 11.55 9.59 -4.51
C VAL A 198 10.08 9.94 -4.37
N VAL A 199 9.25 9.20 -5.11
CA VAL A 199 7.79 9.37 -5.16
C VAL A 199 7.13 8.14 -4.55
N VAL A 200 6.17 8.37 -3.66
CA VAL A 200 5.34 7.30 -3.08
C VAL A 200 3.91 7.46 -3.56
N ALA A 201 3.35 6.39 -4.12
CA ALA A 201 1.92 6.28 -4.39
C ALA A 201 1.21 5.64 -3.19
N ALA A 202 0.13 6.27 -2.72
CA ALA A 202 -0.62 5.83 -1.55
C ALA A 202 -2.13 6.07 -1.79
N GLY A 203 -2.88 4.99 -2.01
CA GLY A 203 -4.31 5.02 -2.35
C GLY A 203 -5.22 5.35 -1.16
N GLU A 204 -6.51 5.31 -1.45
CA GLU A 204 -7.56 5.47 -0.43
C GLU A 204 -7.37 4.50 0.74
N ALA A 205 -7.75 4.94 1.92
CA ALA A 205 -7.72 4.15 3.15
C ALA A 205 -6.31 3.70 3.62
N THR A 206 -5.22 4.20 3.02
CA THR A 206 -3.86 3.82 3.43
C THR A 206 -3.33 4.64 4.60
N VAL A 207 -3.81 5.88 4.79
CA VAL A 207 -3.29 6.81 5.81
C VAL A 207 -3.93 6.52 7.17
N LEU A 208 -3.10 6.22 8.17
CA LEU A 208 -3.53 5.85 9.52
C LEU A 208 -3.11 6.90 10.55
N PRO A 209 -3.98 7.23 11.53
CA PRO A 209 -3.60 8.09 12.65
C PRO A 209 -2.61 7.37 13.58
N ALA A 210 -1.82 8.15 14.33
CA ALA A 210 -0.69 7.67 15.12
C ALA A 210 -0.96 6.37 15.92
N ARG A 211 -2.07 6.30 16.66
CA ARG A 211 -2.40 5.12 17.47
C ARG A 211 -2.69 3.86 16.65
N MET A 212 -3.35 4.00 15.50
CA MET A 212 -3.62 2.89 14.59
C MET A 212 -2.34 2.47 13.88
N TRP A 213 -1.50 3.43 13.51
CA TRP A 213 -0.18 3.20 12.95
C TRP A 213 0.75 2.44 13.90
N GLU A 214 0.85 2.87 15.17
CA GLU A 214 1.60 2.15 16.20
C GLU A 214 1.15 0.69 16.34
N ALA A 215 -0.16 0.46 16.33
CA ALA A 215 -0.73 -0.90 16.40
C ALA A 215 -0.40 -1.74 15.15
N LEU A 216 -0.43 -1.12 13.96
CA LEU A 216 -0.02 -1.76 12.72
C LEU A 216 1.47 -2.12 12.78
N CYS A 217 2.35 -1.19 13.12
CA CYS A 217 3.79 -1.43 13.21
C CYS A 217 4.12 -2.56 14.22
N ALA A 218 3.44 -2.58 15.36
CA ALA A 218 3.59 -3.66 16.34
C ALA A 218 3.07 -5.02 15.84
N ALA A 219 2.13 -5.04 14.89
CA ALA A 219 1.61 -6.29 14.32
C ALA A 219 2.47 -6.82 13.16
N VAL A 220 3.19 -5.95 12.47
CA VAL A 220 4.06 -6.34 11.34
C VAL A 220 5.34 -7.01 11.82
N ASP A 221 5.76 -6.76 13.07
CA ASP A 221 6.92 -7.37 13.74
C ASP A 221 8.19 -7.47 12.87
N TYR A 222 8.87 -6.32 12.72
CA TYR A 222 10.10 -6.23 11.91
C TYR A 222 11.39 -6.61 12.64
N GLU A 223 11.32 -6.89 13.97
CA GLU A 223 12.53 -6.87 14.80
C GLU A 223 13.36 -8.14 14.72
N ASP A 224 12.74 -9.30 14.53
CA ASP A 224 13.47 -10.57 14.65
C ASP A 224 14.20 -10.98 13.34
N ASP A 225 13.68 -10.68 12.14
CA ASP A 225 14.30 -11.05 10.86
C ASP A 225 14.02 -9.98 9.77
N ALA A 226 14.33 -8.71 10.05
CA ALA A 226 14.04 -7.58 9.16
C ALA A 226 14.62 -7.73 7.73
N TRP A 227 15.67 -8.52 7.55
CA TRP A 227 16.29 -8.80 6.26
C TRP A 227 15.56 -9.88 5.45
N ASP A 228 14.60 -10.61 6.04
CA ASP A 228 13.79 -11.65 5.40
C ASP A 228 12.29 -11.26 5.34
N ALA A 229 11.96 -10.03 5.70
CA ALA A 229 10.59 -9.52 5.68
C ALA A 229 10.15 -9.16 4.26
N ASP A 230 8.87 -9.41 3.93
CA ASP A 230 8.27 -9.02 2.64
C ASP A 230 8.04 -7.50 2.53
N TYR A 231 7.84 -6.84 3.67
CA TYR A 231 7.56 -5.41 3.78
C TYR A 231 8.50 -4.75 4.77
N GLU A 232 8.77 -3.47 4.57
CA GLU A 232 9.61 -2.67 5.45
C GLU A 232 9.09 -1.25 5.64
N LEU A 233 9.58 -0.58 6.68
CA LEU A 233 9.31 0.83 6.96
C LEU A 233 10.27 1.72 6.16
N VAL A 234 9.72 2.56 5.29
CA VAL A 234 10.46 3.64 4.60
C VAL A 234 10.18 4.95 5.35
N PRO A 235 11.19 5.57 6.02
CA PRO A 235 11.02 6.81 6.76
C PRO A 235 10.58 7.98 5.87
N LEU A 236 9.71 8.88 6.38
CA LEU A 236 9.21 10.04 5.63
C LEU A 236 10.31 10.95 5.09
N ASN A 237 11.43 11.10 5.78
CA ASN A 237 12.54 11.96 5.35
C ASN A 237 13.27 11.45 4.09
N LEU A 238 13.02 10.22 3.68
CA LEU A 238 13.52 9.66 2.41
C LEU A 238 12.55 9.91 1.24
N ILE A 239 11.33 10.33 1.50
CA ILE A 239 10.27 10.55 0.52
C ILE A 239 10.23 12.04 0.17
N GLU A 240 10.20 12.37 -1.12
CA GLU A 240 10.10 13.75 -1.57
C GLU A 240 8.65 14.15 -1.81
N THR A 241 7.89 13.28 -2.45
CA THR A 241 6.47 13.53 -2.78
C THR A 241 5.65 12.28 -2.52
N MET A 242 4.48 12.47 -1.98
CA MET A 242 3.45 11.45 -1.85
C MET A 242 2.27 11.79 -2.76
N VAL A 243 1.86 10.85 -3.60
CA VAL A 243 0.71 11.01 -4.50
C VAL A 243 -0.41 10.09 -4.01
N GLY A 244 -1.55 10.68 -3.74
CA GLY A 244 -2.74 9.98 -3.27
C GLY A 244 -3.98 10.40 -4.03
N PRO A 245 -5.18 10.02 -3.58
CA PRO A 245 -6.44 10.28 -4.27
C PRO A 245 -6.78 11.76 -4.46
N THR A 246 -6.09 12.65 -3.77
CA THR A 246 -6.25 14.11 -3.88
C THR A 246 -5.05 14.80 -4.53
N GLY A 247 -4.22 14.05 -5.26
CA GLY A 247 -3.02 14.53 -5.93
C GLY A 247 -1.76 14.49 -5.10
N ALA A 248 -0.72 15.18 -5.58
CA ALA A 248 0.61 15.20 -4.98
C ALA A 248 0.69 16.13 -3.76
N LEU A 249 1.31 15.65 -2.70
CA LEU A 249 1.50 16.34 -1.43
C LEU A 249 2.92 16.15 -0.90
N ASP A 250 3.35 17.11 -0.10
CA ASP A 250 4.47 16.91 0.82
C ASP A 250 4.12 15.79 1.83
N PRO A 251 5.04 14.85 2.12
CA PRO A 251 4.76 13.71 2.99
C PRO A 251 4.24 14.11 4.38
N ALA A 252 4.78 15.18 4.98
CA ALA A 252 4.33 15.66 6.29
C ALA A 252 2.88 16.20 6.25
N ARG A 253 2.42 16.66 5.10
CA ARG A 253 1.01 17.08 4.90
C ARG A 253 0.11 15.89 4.61
N ALA A 254 0.60 14.91 3.85
CA ALA A 254 -0.17 13.70 3.52
C ALA A 254 -0.60 12.94 4.79
N VAL A 255 0.32 12.73 5.75
CA VAL A 255 0.03 12.01 7.00
C VAL A 255 -1.01 12.71 7.90
N THR A 256 -1.23 14.03 7.73
CA THR A 256 -2.26 14.74 8.49
C THR A 256 -3.67 14.53 7.97
N ARG A 257 -3.83 13.85 6.85
CA ARG A 257 -5.14 13.59 6.22
C ARG A 257 -5.75 12.25 6.60
N ALA A 258 -5.24 11.62 7.65
CA ALA A 258 -5.80 10.38 8.18
C ALA A 258 -7.26 10.59 8.60
N ASP A 259 -8.18 9.88 7.98
CA ASP A 259 -9.62 9.85 8.29
C ASP A 259 -10.04 8.53 8.97
N CYS A 260 -9.09 7.63 9.19
CA CYS A 260 -9.30 6.36 9.88
C CYS A 260 -9.74 6.60 11.33
N PRO A 261 -10.89 6.06 11.77
CA PRO A 261 -11.29 6.15 13.17
C PRO A 261 -10.39 5.28 14.06
N ILE A 262 -10.31 5.63 15.34
CA ILE A 262 -9.57 4.85 16.33
C ILE A 262 -10.52 3.79 16.91
N ALA A 263 -10.27 2.50 16.61
CA ALA A 263 -11.00 1.38 17.18
C ALA A 263 -10.20 0.75 18.33
N ALA A 264 -10.69 0.89 19.56
CA ALA A 264 -9.99 0.41 20.76
C ALA A 264 -9.73 -1.10 20.76
N GLU A 265 -10.57 -1.87 20.07
CA GLU A 265 -10.48 -3.32 19.92
C GLU A 265 -9.23 -3.75 19.15
N LEU A 266 -8.75 -2.92 18.23
CA LEU A 266 -7.55 -3.17 17.42
C LEU A 266 -6.26 -2.73 18.11
N LEU A 267 -6.34 -1.86 19.13
CA LEU A 267 -5.16 -1.38 19.88
C LEU A 267 -4.66 -2.37 20.94
N ARG A 268 -5.42 -3.45 21.19
CA ARG A 268 -5.00 -4.51 22.12
C ARG A 268 -4.08 -5.48 21.42
N PRO A 269 -3.05 -6.03 22.13
CA PRO A 269 -2.15 -7.00 21.51
C PRO A 269 -2.93 -8.09 20.78
N LEU A 270 -2.54 -8.33 19.56
CA LEU A 270 -3.09 -9.40 18.72
C LEU A 270 -2.41 -10.70 19.22
N ARG A 271 -3.10 -11.45 20.11
CA ARG A 271 -2.63 -12.75 20.61
C ARG A 271 -3.04 -13.87 19.69
#